data_e0a04dcdff9c4aa0b3425aff8f657ef4
#
_entry.id   e0a04dcdff9c4aa0b3425aff8f657ef4
#
_cell.length_a   1.000
_cell.length_b   1.000
_cell.length_c   1.000
_cell.angle_alpha   90.00
_cell.angle_beta   90.00
_cell.angle_gamma   90.00
#
_symmetry.space_group_name_H-M   'P 1'
#
loop_
_entity.id
_entity.type
_entity.pdbx_description
1 polymer ?
#
loop_
_entity_poly.entity_id
_entity_poly.type
_entity_poly.pdbx_seq_one_letter_code
_entity_poly.pdbx_strand_id
1 'polypeptide(L)'
;VSGGTTSNIAAKYLHKPLDLALDYIDKEIPPTASIEGVDLVTEGVITINRVLDYAKDMLQGKNHSYFDWSYKKDGASQIAKLLFEEATDINFFVGCAINNAHQSDDVHLSFSLKMQLIDELAKMLKLMGKNIKVSYF
;
A
#
# COMPACT_ATOMS: atom_id res chain seq x y z
N VAL A 1 -6.57 0.84 4.83
CA VAL A 1 -5.99 0.23 3.63
C VAL A 1 -5.51 -1.18 3.96
N SER A 2 -5.84 -2.14 3.13
CA SER A 2 -5.41 -3.53 3.29
C SER A 2 -4.82 -4.04 1.97
N GLY A 3 -3.87 -4.96 2.06
CA GLY A 3 -3.22 -5.54 0.87
C GLY A 3 -3.31 -7.06 0.83
N GLY A 4 -3.33 -7.63 -0.35
CA GLY A 4 -3.15 -9.04 -0.68
C GLY A 4 -3.69 -10.06 0.33
N THR A 5 -2.78 -10.84 0.90
CA THR A 5 -3.09 -11.89 1.89
C THR A 5 -3.85 -11.35 3.12
N THR A 6 -3.51 -10.15 3.60
CA THR A 6 -4.20 -9.52 4.74
C THR A 6 -5.66 -9.24 4.42
N SER A 7 -5.99 -8.87 3.20
CA SER A 7 -7.38 -8.64 2.77
C SER A 7 -8.22 -9.91 2.81
N ASN A 8 -7.65 -11.06 2.44
CA ASN A 8 -8.34 -12.35 2.56
C ASN A 8 -8.63 -12.70 4.04
N ILE A 9 -7.71 -12.39 4.94
CA ILE A 9 -7.91 -12.59 6.38
C ILE A 9 -9.00 -11.66 6.91
N ALA A 10 -8.95 -10.36 6.51
CA ALA A 10 -9.93 -9.36 6.89
C ALA A 10 -11.34 -9.73 6.39
N ALA A 11 -11.48 -10.14 5.13
CA ALA A 11 -12.75 -10.58 4.56
C ALA A 11 -13.36 -11.76 5.33
N LYS A 12 -12.54 -12.76 5.65
CA LYS A 12 -12.98 -13.90 6.47
C LYS A 12 -13.41 -13.48 7.88
N TYR A 13 -12.63 -12.62 8.54
CA TYR A 13 -12.95 -12.15 9.88
C TYR A 13 -14.23 -11.32 9.91
N LEU A 14 -14.44 -10.47 8.93
CA LEU A 14 -15.62 -9.62 8.81
C LEU A 14 -16.85 -10.38 8.27
N HIS A 15 -16.69 -11.63 7.81
CA HIS A 15 -17.73 -12.40 7.10
C HIS A 15 -18.30 -11.63 5.91
N LYS A 16 -17.43 -10.97 5.14
CA LYS A 16 -17.76 -10.16 3.96
C LYS A 16 -17.05 -10.71 2.73
N PRO A 17 -17.65 -10.61 1.53
CA PRO A 17 -16.97 -10.97 0.31
C PRO A 17 -15.80 -10.03 0.02
N LEU A 18 -14.80 -10.56 -0.67
CA LEU A 18 -13.72 -9.78 -1.29
C LEU A 18 -14.05 -9.68 -2.79
N ASP A 19 -14.45 -8.52 -3.25
CA ASP A 19 -14.81 -8.24 -4.62
C ASP A 19 -13.65 -7.58 -5.35
N LEU A 20 -13.13 -8.24 -6.37
CA LEU A 20 -12.03 -7.74 -7.20
C LEU A 20 -12.57 -6.80 -8.29
N ALA A 21 -11.98 -5.62 -8.44
CA ALA A 21 -12.22 -4.80 -9.61
C ALA A 21 -11.61 -5.48 -10.84
N LEU A 22 -12.40 -5.61 -11.91
CA LEU A 22 -11.95 -6.25 -13.15
C LEU A 22 -11.19 -5.30 -14.06
N ASP A 23 -11.31 -4.00 -13.83
CA ASP A 23 -10.75 -2.97 -14.70
C ASP A 23 -9.39 -2.48 -14.17
N TYR A 24 -8.37 -2.58 -15.03
CA TYR A 24 -7.08 -1.94 -14.82
C TYR A 24 -7.18 -0.46 -15.20
N ILE A 25 -7.19 0.43 -14.22
CA ILE A 25 -7.15 1.88 -14.42
C ILE A 25 -5.77 2.30 -14.91
N ASP A 26 -4.74 1.71 -14.33
CA ASP A 26 -3.34 1.82 -14.76
C ASP A 26 -2.80 0.41 -15.03
N LYS A 27 -2.17 0.20 -16.20
CA LYS A 27 -1.65 -1.12 -16.59
C LYS A 27 -0.47 -1.58 -15.75
N GLU A 28 0.23 -0.64 -15.12
CA GLU A 28 1.38 -0.92 -14.27
C GLU A 28 1.01 -1.13 -12.80
N ILE A 29 -0.21 -0.77 -12.40
CA ILE A 29 -0.69 -0.88 -11.02
C ILE A 29 -1.77 -1.96 -10.96
N PRO A 30 -1.64 -2.96 -10.08
CA PRO A 30 -2.67 -3.97 -9.88
C PRO A 30 -4.04 -3.36 -9.59
N PRO A 31 -5.15 -4.00 -10.01
CA PRO A 31 -6.49 -3.52 -9.73
C PRO A 31 -6.77 -3.50 -8.23
N THR A 32 -7.66 -2.62 -7.83
CA THR A 32 -8.16 -2.56 -6.46
C THR A 32 -9.22 -3.63 -6.21
N ALA A 33 -9.51 -3.86 -4.94
CA ALA A 33 -10.63 -4.69 -4.52
C ALA A 33 -11.45 -3.94 -3.46
N SER A 34 -12.59 -4.48 -3.10
CA SER A 34 -13.44 -3.93 -2.05
C SER A 34 -13.85 -5.01 -1.05
N ILE A 35 -13.93 -4.60 0.21
CA ILE A 35 -14.52 -5.35 1.32
C ILE A 35 -15.39 -4.36 2.08
N GLU A 36 -16.63 -4.69 2.35
CA GLU A 36 -17.49 -3.82 3.16
C GLU A 36 -16.87 -3.59 4.55
N GLY A 37 -16.64 -2.32 4.92
CA GLY A 37 -15.95 -1.93 6.15
C GLY A 37 -14.44 -1.70 6.02
N VAL A 38 -13.89 -1.81 4.80
CA VAL A 38 -12.50 -1.50 4.49
C VAL A 38 -12.45 -0.44 3.39
N ASP A 39 -11.84 0.71 3.67
CA ASP A 39 -11.86 1.86 2.75
C ASP A 39 -11.16 1.58 1.42
N LEU A 40 -10.07 0.82 1.44
CA LEU A 40 -9.31 0.52 0.24
C LEU A 40 -8.59 -0.83 0.37
N VAL A 41 -8.75 -1.67 -0.62
CA VAL A 41 -7.99 -2.91 -0.79
C VAL A 41 -7.15 -2.81 -2.05
N THR A 42 -5.85 -3.03 -1.91
CA THR A 42 -4.90 -3.01 -3.02
C THR A 42 -4.03 -4.26 -3.01
N GLU A 43 -3.16 -4.42 -3.97
CA GLU A 43 -2.25 -5.54 -4.00
C GLU A 43 -0.83 -5.12 -4.38
N GLY A 44 0.12 -5.75 -3.69
CA GLY A 44 1.49 -5.92 -4.14
C GLY A 44 2.47 -4.82 -3.81
N VAL A 45 3.72 -5.26 -3.91
CA VAL A 45 4.94 -4.46 -3.73
C VAL A 45 5.01 -3.33 -4.75
N ILE A 46 4.50 -3.56 -5.98
CA ILE A 46 4.47 -2.56 -7.06
C ILE A 46 3.66 -1.33 -6.65
N THR A 47 2.48 -1.54 -6.05
CA THR A 47 1.63 -0.45 -5.58
C THR A 47 2.33 0.40 -4.51
N ILE A 48 2.94 -0.25 -3.50
CA ILE A 48 3.68 0.44 -2.43
C ILE A 48 4.91 1.17 -2.98
N ASN A 49 5.64 0.57 -3.91
CA ASN A 49 6.78 1.23 -4.56
C ASN A 49 6.36 2.51 -5.29
N ARG A 50 5.23 2.49 -6.01
CA ARG A 50 4.70 3.68 -6.67
C ARG A 50 4.29 4.77 -5.67
N VAL A 51 3.69 4.41 -4.54
CA VAL A 51 3.37 5.35 -3.45
C VAL A 51 4.65 5.98 -2.88
N LEU A 52 5.71 5.19 -2.72
CA LEU A 52 7.01 5.71 -2.25
C LEU A 52 7.63 6.69 -3.24
N ASP A 53 7.52 6.43 -4.55
CA ASP A 53 7.98 7.36 -5.58
C ASP A 53 7.23 8.70 -5.49
N TYR A 54 5.91 8.67 -5.33
CA TYR A 54 5.09 9.87 -5.12
C TYR A 54 5.49 10.63 -3.85
N ALA A 55 5.78 9.92 -2.76
CA ALA A 55 6.25 10.53 -1.52
C ALA A 55 7.60 11.25 -1.69
N LYS A 56 8.55 10.61 -2.37
CA LYS A 56 9.87 11.20 -2.67
C LYS A 56 9.74 12.46 -3.53
N ASP A 57 8.94 12.40 -4.58
CA ASP A 57 8.71 13.52 -5.47
C ASP A 57 8.05 14.71 -4.76
N MET A 58 7.07 14.44 -3.91
CA MET A 58 6.41 15.46 -3.10
C MET A 58 7.38 16.18 -2.17
N LEU A 59 8.26 15.43 -1.47
CA LEU A 59 9.27 15.99 -0.58
C LEU A 59 10.36 16.76 -1.33
N GLN A 60 10.64 16.41 -2.58
CA GLN A 60 11.59 17.13 -3.44
C GLN A 60 10.99 18.38 -4.11
N GLY A 61 9.71 18.69 -3.86
CA GLY A 61 9.01 19.81 -4.48
C GLY A 61 8.77 19.62 -5.98
N LYS A 62 8.79 18.40 -6.49
CA LYS A 62 8.46 18.08 -7.88
C LYS A 62 6.96 18.04 -8.06
N ASN A 63 6.37 19.20 -8.36
CA ASN A 63 4.91 19.34 -8.49
C ASN A 63 4.28 18.52 -9.63
N HIS A 64 5.07 17.95 -10.53
CA HIS A 64 4.55 17.12 -11.61
C HIS A 64 3.84 15.88 -11.11
N SER A 65 4.40 15.19 -10.10
CA SER A 65 3.80 13.97 -9.57
C SER A 65 2.51 14.23 -8.78
N TYR A 66 2.30 15.43 -8.23
CA TYR A 66 1.03 15.79 -7.58
C TYR A 66 -0.14 15.64 -8.56
N PHE A 67 -0.01 16.15 -9.78
CA PHE A 67 -1.03 16.01 -10.81
C PHE A 67 -1.18 14.56 -11.28
N ASP A 68 -0.13 13.76 -11.19
CA ASP A 68 -0.18 12.35 -11.59
C ASP A 68 -1.03 11.49 -10.66
N TRP A 69 -1.01 11.72 -9.35
CA TRP A 69 -1.74 10.89 -8.41
C TRP A 69 -3.03 11.52 -7.86
N SER A 70 -3.15 12.86 -7.79
CA SER A 70 -4.31 13.52 -7.16
C SER A 70 -5.64 13.29 -7.89
N TYR A 71 -5.60 13.06 -9.19
CA TYR A 71 -6.78 12.84 -10.03
C TYR A 71 -7.00 11.40 -10.47
N LYS A 72 -5.99 10.56 -10.36
CA LYS A 72 -6.10 9.13 -10.72
C LYS A 72 -6.84 8.34 -9.66
N LYS A 73 -7.41 7.20 -10.09
CA LYS A 73 -8.19 6.30 -9.24
C LYS A 73 -7.58 4.90 -9.08
N ASP A 74 -6.34 4.71 -9.57
CA ASP A 74 -5.59 3.48 -9.32
C ASP A 74 -5.23 3.32 -7.85
N GLY A 75 -4.84 2.11 -7.43
CA GLY A 75 -4.56 1.81 -6.03
C GLY A 75 -3.47 2.66 -5.40
N ALA A 76 -2.39 2.95 -6.13
CA ALA A 76 -1.29 3.76 -5.61
C ALA A 76 -1.71 5.22 -5.41
N SER A 77 -2.45 5.78 -6.35
CA SER A 77 -2.98 7.14 -6.27
C SER A 77 -3.95 7.31 -5.11
N GLN A 78 -4.83 6.34 -4.88
CA GLN A 78 -5.75 6.36 -3.75
C GLN A 78 -5.01 6.24 -2.40
N ILE A 79 -3.99 5.38 -2.30
CA ILE A 79 -3.15 5.31 -1.09
C ILE A 79 -2.43 6.65 -0.85
N ALA A 80 -1.83 7.24 -1.88
CA ALA A 80 -1.14 8.52 -1.76
C ALA A 80 -2.07 9.60 -1.21
N LYS A 81 -3.28 9.71 -1.74
CA LYS A 81 -4.29 10.65 -1.25
C LYS A 81 -4.63 10.44 0.21
N LEU A 82 -4.93 9.21 0.61
CA LEU A 82 -5.23 8.87 2.00
C LEU A 82 -4.07 9.20 2.94
N LEU A 83 -2.84 8.82 2.58
CA LEU A 83 -1.68 9.00 3.46
C LEU A 83 -1.13 10.41 3.48
N PHE A 84 -1.12 11.12 2.34
CA PHE A 84 -0.48 12.43 2.24
C PHE A 84 -1.43 13.57 2.60
N GLU A 85 -2.71 13.48 2.21
CA GLU A 85 -3.67 14.56 2.41
C GLU A 85 -4.60 14.33 3.61
N GLU A 86 -5.15 13.12 3.78
CA GLU A 86 -6.25 12.90 4.71
C GLU A 86 -5.77 12.44 6.09
N ALA A 87 -4.77 11.54 6.17
CA ALA A 87 -4.32 10.98 7.45
C ALA A 87 -3.34 11.90 8.20
N THR A 88 -3.48 11.97 9.51
CA THR A 88 -2.51 12.57 10.45
C THR A 88 -1.74 11.50 11.22
N ASP A 89 -2.42 10.44 11.61
CA ASP A 89 -1.89 9.31 12.37
C ASP A 89 -2.01 8.04 11.55
N ILE A 90 -0.87 7.39 11.32
CA ILE A 90 -0.78 6.22 10.43
C ILE A 90 -0.15 5.06 11.18
N ASN A 91 -0.88 3.95 11.28
CA ASN A 91 -0.40 2.71 11.86
C ASN A 91 -0.20 1.66 10.77
N PHE A 92 1.04 1.23 10.58
CA PHE A 92 1.38 0.10 9.73
C PHE A 92 1.35 -1.19 10.53
N PHE A 93 0.52 -2.13 10.11
CA PHE A 93 0.49 -3.51 10.61
C PHE A 93 1.11 -4.41 9.54
N VAL A 94 2.32 -4.87 9.77
CA VAL A 94 3.11 -5.61 8.78
C VAL A 94 3.19 -7.07 9.16
N GLY A 95 2.54 -7.93 8.36
CA GLY A 95 2.62 -9.37 8.52
C GLY A 95 4.01 -9.90 8.11
N CYS A 96 4.65 -10.66 9.00
CA CYS A 96 5.96 -11.26 8.80
C CYS A 96 5.90 -12.76 8.45
N ALA A 97 4.71 -13.35 8.34
CA ALA A 97 4.55 -14.73 7.98
C ALA A 97 5.08 -14.98 6.55
N ILE A 98 6.02 -15.90 6.44
CA ILE A 98 6.54 -16.39 5.16
C ILE A 98 5.69 -17.59 4.76
N ASN A 99 5.12 -17.55 3.56
CA ASN A 99 4.37 -18.69 3.05
C ASN A 99 5.35 -19.78 2.60
N ASN A 100 5.54 -20.81 3.43
CA ASN A 100 6.48 -21.93 3.20
C ASN A 100 6.15 -22.79 1.96
N ALA A 101 4.99 -22.56 1.33
CA ALA A 101 4.60 -23.27 0.10
C ALA A 101 5.48 -22.91 -1.12
N HIS A 102 6.24 -21.81 -1.05
CA HIS A 102 7.18 -21.36 -2.08
C HIS A 102 8.57 -21.18 -1.45
N GLN A 103 9.28 -22.29 -1.25
CA GLN A 103 10.70 -22.30 -0.82
C GLN A 103 11.61 -21.92 -2.00
N SER A 104 11.51 -20.70 -2.49
CA SER A 104 12.45 -20.13 -3.45
C SER A 104 13.12 -18.91 -2.85
N ASP A 105 14.36 -18.66 -3.22
CA ASP A 105 15.12 -17.47 -2.82
C ASP A 105 14.35 -16.16 -3.14
N ASP A 106 13.47 -16.21 -4.15
CA ASP A 106 12.60 -15.12 -4.56
C ASP A 106 11.60 -14.67 -3.47
N VAL A 107 11.15 -15.58 -2.60
CA VAL A 107 10.21 -15.24 -1.50
C VAL A 107 10.90 -14.44 -0.40
N HIS A 108 12.13 -14.79 -0.07
CA HIS A 108 12.92 -14.05 0.91
C HIS A 108 13.30 -12.66 0.38
N LEU A 109 13.62 -12.54 -0.90
CA LEU A 109 13.87 -11.26 -1.57
C LEU A 109 12.62 -10.38 -1.58
N SER A 110 11.46 -10.95 -1.93
CA SER A 110 10.17 -10.23 -1.94
C SER A 110 9.76 -9.74 -0.55
N PHE A 111 9.98 -10.55 0.48
CA PHE A 111 9.72 -10.17 1.87
C PHE A 111 10.64 -9.03 2.33
N SER A 112 11.95 -9.17 2.11
CA SER A 112 12.95 -8.15 2.44
C SER A 112 12.66 -6.83 1.74
N LEU A 113 12.28 -6.87 0.46
CA LEU A 113 11.92 -5.70 -0.32
C LEU A 113 10.67 -5.02 0.25
N LYS A 114 9.64 -5.79 0.61
CA LYS A 114 8.43 -5.25 1.24
C LYS A 114 8.74 -4.50 2.54
N MET A 115 9.58 -5.09 3.40
CA MET A 115 9.99 -4.47 4.65
C MET A 115 10.73 -3.14 4.41
N GLN A 116 11.66 -3.14 3.47
CA GLN A 116 12.43 -1.96 3.10
C GLN A 116 11.52 -0.85 2.56
N LEU A 117 10.55 -1.18 1.70
CA LEU A 117 9.61 -0.20 1.15
C LEU A 117 8.73 0.42 2.23
N ILE A 118 8.24 -0.37 3.20
CA ILE A 118 7.44 0.14 4.32
C ILE A 118 8.28 1.06 5.22
N ASP A 119 9.52 0.69 5.52
CA ASP A 119 10.41 1.51 6.34
C ASP A 119 10.76 2.84 5.66
N GLU A 120 11.03 2.81 4.35
CA GLU A 120 11.28 4.04 3.58
C GLU A 120 10.02 4.92 3.51
N LEU A 121 8.87 4.34 3.23
CA LEU A 121 7.61 5.08 3.19
C LEU A 121 7.29 5.71 4.57
N ALA A 122 7.48 4.97 5.65
CA ALA A 122 7.31 5.48 7.01
C ALA A 122 8.21 6.68 7.29
N LYS A 123 9.47 6.65 6.83
CA LYS A 123 10.40 7.79 6.94
C LYS A 123 9.91 9.01 6.16
N MET A 124 9.46 8.81 4.92
CA MET A 124 8.94 9.91 4.08
C MET A 124 7.69 10.54 4.73
N LEU A 125 6.77 9.74 5.23
CA LEU A 125 5.56 10.23 5.89
C LEU A 125 5.87 11.00 7.20
N LYS A 126 6.88 10.57 7.97
CA LYS A 126 7.37 11.34 9.12
C LYS A 126 7.91 12.70 8.69
N LEU A 127 8.65 12.78 7.59
CA LEU A 127 9.13 14.04 7.03
C LEU A 127 7.99 14.95 6.56
N MET A 128 6.85 14.40 6.17
CA MET A 128 5.61 15.13 5.87
C MET A 128 4.87 15.59 7.14
N GLY A 129 5.36 15.28 8.35
CA GLY A 129 4.74 15.66 9.62
C GLY A 129 3.67 14.69 10.13
N LYS A 130 3.61 13.46 9.59
CA LYS A 130 2.66 12.45 10.05
C LYS A 130 3.16 11.70 11.28
N ASN A 131 2.25 11.32 12.16
CA ASN A 131 2.53 10.42 13.29
C ASN A 131 2.52 8.97 12.80
N ILE A 132 3.66 8.30 12.87
CA ILE A 132 3.82 6.97 12.29
C ILE A 132 4.15 5.95 13.37
N LYS A 133 3.39 4.85 13.37
CA LYS A 133 3.70 3.65 14.14
C LYS A 133 3.79 2.46 13.18
N VAL A 134 4.84 1.66 13.32
CA VAL A 134 5.00 0.41 12.57
C VAL A 134 5.04 -0.75 13.57
N SER A 135 4.21 -1.76 13.33
CA SER A 135 4.14 -2.97 14.15
C SER A 135 4.26 -4.20 13.25
N TYR A 136 5.08 -5.12 13.66
CA TYR A 136 5.38 -6.37 12.93
C TYR A 136 4.75 -7.56 13.64
N PHE A 137 4.16 -8.49 12.86
CA PHE A 137 3.42 -9.65 13.37
C PHE A 137 3.81 -10.93 12.63
#